data_1873b50b1c3ecc95369cdd76c81272b0
#
_entry.id   1873b50b1c3ecc95369cdd76c81272b0
#
_cell.length_a   1.000
_cell.length_b   1.000
_cell.length_c   1.000
_cell.angle_alpha   90.00
_cell.angle_beta   90.00
_cell.angle_gamma   90.00
#
_symmetry.space_group_name_H-M   'P 1'
#
loop_
_entity.id
_entity.type
_entity.pdbx_description
1 polymer ?
#
loop_
_entity_poly.entity_id
_entity_poly.type
_entity_poly.pdbx_seq_one_letter_code
_entity_poly.pdbx_strand_id
1 'polypeptide(L)'
;ALYALQDNCNSLHTNAYDEAITTPTEESVRRALAIQLIINKELGLSNNENPLQGAFILERLTDLVEAAVLEEFKRISERGGVLGAMERMYQRSKIQEESLEYERRKHSGALPIVGVNTFLGEAGSPTVIPDEVIRSTEAEKKFAIESRDDFISRNEGRSGEQLEGLAQVALAHGNIFTALMTASQSCTLGQMSNSLYSVGGRYRRNM
;
A
#
# COMPACT_ATOMS: atom_id res chain seq x y z
N ALA A 1 4.93 -0.20 16.58
CA ALA A 1 6.40 -0.32 16.61
C ALA A 1 6.84 -1.47 17.54
N LEU A 2 6.40 -1.51 18.81
CA LEU A 2 6.79 -2.57 19.76
C LEU A 2 6.41 -3.97 19.27
N TYR A 3 5.24 -4.16 18.70
CA TYR A 3 4.83 -5.45 18.13
C TYR A 3 5.78 -5.92 17.02
N ALA A 4 6.15 -5.02 16.13
CA ALA A 4 7.07 -5.33 15.04
C ALA A 4 8.45 -5.78 15.55
N LEU A 5 8.95 -5.14 16.61
CA LEU A 5 10.23 -5.51 17.24
C LEU A 5 10.15 -6.87 17.92
N GLN A 6 9.08 -7.14 18.65
CA GLN A 6 8.90 -8.43 19.35
C GLN A 6 8.67 -9.58 18.36
N ASP A 7 8.08 -9.29 17.21
CA ASP A 7 7.85 -10.25 16.13
C ASP A 7 9.07 -10.40 15.19
N ASN A 8 10.22 -9.86 15.58
CA ASN A 8 11.49 -9.96 14.86
C ASN A 8 11.40 -9.47 13.41
N CYS A 9 10.80 -8.31 13.18
CA CYS A 9 10.72 -7.73 11.83
C CYS A 9 12.12 -7.41 11.26
N ASN A 10 12.29 -7.59 9.95
CA ASN A 10 13.54 -7.25 9.26
C ASN A 10 13.73 -5.75 9.07
N SER A 11 12.63 -5.00 9.01
CA SER A 11 12.62 -3.55 8.90
C SER A 11 11.35 -2.97 9.52
N LEU A 12 11.44 -1.74 10.00
CA LEU A 12 10.32 -1.01 10.59
C LEU A 12 10.21 0.36 9.94
N HIS A 13 9.02 0.66 9.44
CA HIS A 13 8.65 2.00 8.97
C HIS A 13 7.66 2.63 9.93
N THR A 14 7.85 3.91 10.22
CA THR A 14 6.93 4.71 11.05
C THR A 14 6.42 5.89 10.26
N ASN A 15 5.12 5.91 9.97
CA ASN A 15 4.48 6.97 9.20
C ASN A 15 4.22 8.20 10.06
N ALA A 16 4.24 9.37 9.41
CA ALA A 16 3.73 10.59 9.99
C ALA A 16 2.22 10.48 10.22
N TYR A 17 1.72 11.02 11.33
CA TYR A 17 0.31 10.88 11.73
C TYR A 17 -0.68 11.58 10.78
N ASP A 18 -0.21 12.53 9.99
CA ASP A 18 -0.98 13.34 9.05
C ASP A 18 -0.85 12.86 7.59
N GLU A 19 -0.11 11.77 7.33
CA GLU A 19 0.15 11.27 5.98
C GLU A 19 -1.12 10.98 5.17
N ALA A 20 -2.18 10.49 5.83
CA ALA A 20 -3.45 10.17 5.18
C ALA A 20 -4.22 11.41 4.71
N ILE A 21 -3.89 12.60 5.19
CA ILE A 21 -4.62 13.85 4.96
C ILE A 21 -3.83 14.80 4.04
N THR A 22 -2.53 14.90 4.26
CA THR A 22 -1.66 15.86 3.58
C THR A 22 -0.27 15.28 3.32
N THR A 23 0.56 15.98 2.56
CA THR A 23 2.02 15.77 2.62
C THR A 23 2.48 16.05 4.05
N PRO A 24 3.24 15.13 4.67
CA PRO A 24 3.63 15.25 6.07
C PRO A 24 4.32 16.58 6.38
N THR A 25 3.96 17.14 7.53
CA THR A 25 4.59 18.34 8.06
C THR A 25 5.95 18.02 8.70
N GLU A 26 6.78 19.03 8.93
CA GLU A 26 8.06 18.84 9.62
C GLU A 26 7.88 18.24 11.02
N GLU A 27 6.86 18.69 11.76
CA GLU A 27 6.55 18.18 13.10
C GLU A 27 6.15 16.72 13.08
N SER A 28 5.28 16.32 12.17
CA SER A 28 4.80 14.94 12.08
C SER A 28 5.90 13.96 11.66
N VAL A 29 6.75 14.37 10.72
CA VAL A 29 7.94 13.60 10.31
C VAL A 29 8.94 13.48 11.46
N ARG A 30 9.18 14.56 12.20
CA ARG A 30 10.04 14.53 13.39
C ARG A 30 9.55 13.53 14.42
N ARG A 31 8.25 13.47 14.70
CA ARG A 31 7.66 12.49 15.63
C ARG A 31 7.81 11.07 15.13
N ALA A 32 7.54 10.81 13.86
CA ALA A 32 7.71 9.51 13.25
C ALA A 32 9.17 9.01 13.34
N LEU A 33 10.13 9.89 13.08
CA LEU A 33 11.55 9.57 13.22
C LEU A 33 11.96 9.39 14.70
N ALA A 34 11.41 10.20 15.60
CA ALA A 34 11.69 10.09 17.03
C ALA A 34 11.29 8.73 17.62
N ILE A 35 10.20 8.11 17.15
CA ILE A 35 9.79 6.77 17.56
C ILE A 35 10.94 5.77 17.34
N GLN A 36 11.56 5.79 16.17
CA GLN A 36 12.67 4.89 15.84
C GLN A 36 13.93 5.21 16.65
N LEU A 37 14.23 6.48 16.86
CA LEU A 37 15.38 6.89 17.66
C LEU A 37 15.23 6.48 19.13
N ILE A 38 14.04 6.62 19.72
CA ILE A 38 13.74 6.18 21.09
C ILE A 38 13.90 4.66 21.19
N ILE A 39 13.37 3.90 20.24
CA ILE A 39 13.54 2.44 20.20
C ILE A 39 15.01 2.05 20.17
N ASN A 40 15.80 2.69 19.31
CA ASN A 40 17.20 2.35 19.13
C ASN A 40 18.11 2.82 20.26
N LYS A 41 17.82 3.98 20.87
CA LYS A 41 18.73 4.62 21.81
C LYS A 41 18.35 4.46 23.28
N GLU A 42 17.05 4.32 23.56
CA GLU A 42 16.53 4.32 24.93
C GLU A 42 15.91 2.98 25.31
N LEU A 43 15.12 2.34 24.44
CA LEU A 43 14.38 1.13 24.77
C LEU A 43 15.26 -0.11 24.83
N GLY A 44 16.29 -0.21 24.01
CA GLY A 44 17.25 -1.32 24.00
C GLY A 44 16.75 -2.66 23.42
N LEU A 45 15.49 -2.78 23.00
CA LEU A 45 14.95 -4.03 22.43
C LEU A 45 15.59 -4.41 21.09
N SER A 46 16.11 -3.44 20.34
CA SER A 46 16.84 -3.70 19.10
C SER A 46 18.22 -4.34 19.30
N ASN A 47 18.68 -4.48 20.56
CA ASN A 47 19.93 -5.15 20.89
C ASN A 47 19.81 -6.68 20.95
N ASN A 48 18.58 -7.21 20.91
CA ASN A 48 18.29 -8.64 20.89
C ASN A 48 17.65 -9.03 19.56
N GLU A 49 18.14 -10.10 18.96
CA GLU A 49 17.46 -10.74 17.86
C GLU A 49 16.36 -11.67 18.40
N ASN A 50 15.17 -11.58 17.82
CA ASN A 50 14.03 -12.42 18.13
C ASN A 50 13.84 -12.68 19.65
N PRO A 51 13.41 -11.68 20.45
CA PRO A 51 13.35 -11.80 21.90
C PRO A 51 12.35 -12.86 22.38
N LEU A 52 11.45 -13.33 21.53
CA LEU A 52 10.43 -14.34 21.84
C LEU A 52 10.79 -15.74 21.28
N GLN A 53 11.99 -15.91 20.72
CA GLN A 53 12.44 -17.17 20.17
C GLN A 53 12.39 -18.30 21.23
N GLY A 54 11.89 -19.45 20.81
CA GLY A 54 11.79 -20.64 21.67
C GLY A 54 10.61 -20.61 22.66
N ALA A 55 9.75 -19.61 22.60
CA ALA A 55 8.51 -19.60 23.38
C ALA A 55 7.52 -20.61 22.80
N PHE A 56 7.31 -21.73 23.51
CA PHE A 56 6.48 -22.85 23.03
C PHE A 56 5.06 -22.45 22.62
N ILE A 57 4.48 -21.45 23.26
CA ILE A 57 3.13 -20.97 22.90
C ILE A 57 3.12 -20.27 21.54
N LEU A 58 4.18 -19.53 21.22
CA LEU A 58 4.29 -18.85 19.93
C LEU A 58 4.52 -19.83 18.79
N GLU A 59 5.36 -20.85 19.01
CA GLU A 59 5.54 -21.93 18.04
C GLU A 59 4.18 -22.62 17.76
N ARG A 60 3.44 -22.95 18.83
CA ARG A 60 2.12 -23.56 18.66
C ARG A 60 1.10 -22.67 17.94
N LEU A 61 1.10 -21.36 18.22
CA LEU A 61 0.25 -20.41 17.52
C LEU A 61 0.63 -20.29 16.05
N THR A 62 1.91 -20.28 15.75
CA THR A 62 2.42 -20.27 14.37
C THR A 62 1.94 -21.48 13.58
N ASP A 63 2.07 -22.69 14.16
CA ASP A 63 1.55 -23.93 13.54
C ASP A 63 0.04 -23.86 13.25
N LEU A 64 -0.73 -23.33 14.19
CA LEU A 64 -2.19 -23.20 14.03
C LEU A 64 -2.55 -22.19 12.94
N VAL A 65 -1.85 -21.07 12.85
CA VAL A 65 -2.04 -20.07 11.80
C VAL A 65 -1.63 -20.66 10.45
N GLU A 66 -0.49 -21.35 10.36
CA GLU A 66 -0.04 -22.01 9.13
C GLU A 66 -1.10 -23.00 8.64
N ALA A 67 -1.60 -23.87 9.51
CA ALA A 67 -2.64 -24.83 9.15
C ALA A 67 -3.91 -24.16 8.61
N ALA A 68 -4.35 -23.07 9.25
CA ALA A 68 -5.52 -22.32 8.80
C ALA A 68 -5.31 -21.64 7.44
N VAL A 69 -4.11 -21.06 7.21
CA VAL A 69 -3.74 -20.43 5.94
C VAL A 69 -3.67 -21.48 4.81
N LEU A 70 -3.08 -22.63 5.06
CA LEU A 70 -3.02 -23.72 4.08
C LEU A 70 -4.41 -24.22 3.68
N GLU A 71 -5.36 -24.33 4.62
CA GLU A 71 -6.75 -24.68 4.30
C GLU A 71 -7.41 -23.61 3.42
N GLU A 72 -7.11 -22.33 3.63
CA GLU A 72 -7.64 -21.27 2.79
C GLU A 72 -7.02 -21.30 1.37
N PHE A 73 -5.73 -21.62 1.25
CA PHE A 73 -5.10 -21.84 -0.06
C PHE A 73 -5.73 -22.99 -0.84
N LYS A 74 -6.09 -24.09 -0.16
CA LYS A 74 -6.83 -25.19 -0.80
C LYS A 74 -8.19 -24.72 -1.33
N ARG A 75 -8.95 -23.99 -0.53
CA ARG A 75 -10.25 -23.43 -0.93
C ARG A 75 -10.16 -22.53 -2.16
N ILE A 76 -9.10 -21.70 -2.25
CA ILE A 76 -8.83 -20.87 -3.41
C ILE A 76 -8.45 -21.72 -4.61
N SER A 77 -7.58 -22.72 -4.43
CA SER A 77 -7.13 -23.63 -5.49
C SER A 77 -8.28 -24.43 -6.10
N GLU A 78 -9.19 -24.96 -5.28
CA GLU A 78 -10.40 -25.69 -5.70
C GLU A 78 -11.36 -24.83 -6.54
N ARG A 79 -11.26 -23.51 -6.43
CA ARG A 79 -12.05 -22.54 -7.20
C ARG A 79 -11.41 -22.10 -8.52
N GLY A 80 -10.31 -22.73 -8.91
CA GLY A 80 -9.55 -22.38 -10.11
C GLY A 80 -8.43 -21.37 -9.84
N GLY A 81 -7.88 -21.40 -8.64
CA GLY A 81 -6.83 -20.48 -8.20
C GLY A 81 -7.36 -19.08 -7.93
N VAL A 82 -6.44 -18.12 -7.83
CA VAL A 82 -6.77 -16.72 -7.49
C VAL A 82 -7.78 -16.13 -8.47
N LEU A 83 -7.57 -16.28 -9.76
CA LEU A 83 -8.47 -15.73 -10.81
C LEU A 83 -9.87 -16.38 -10.77
N GLY A 84 -9.95 -17.70 -10.75
CA GLY A 84 -11.23 -18.40 -10.68
C GLY A 84 -12.02 -18.11 -9.39
N ALA A 85 -11.34 -17.94 -8.26
CA ALA A 85 -11.95 -17.50 -7.01
C ALA A 85 -12.44 -16.05 -7.07
N MET A 86 -11.69 -15.14 -7.74
CA MET A 86 -12.11 -13.76 -7.97
C MET A 86 -13.34 -13.65 -8.86
N GLU A 87 -13.41 -14.42 -9.95
CA GLU A 87 -14.58 -14.47 -10.83
C GLU A 87 -15.86 -14.90 -10.10
N ARG A 88 -15.70 -15.76 -9.09
CA ARG A 88 -16.80 -16.23 -8.21
C ARG A 88 -17.02 -15.31 -7.00
N MET A 89 -16.37 -14.17 -6.93
CA MET A 89 -16.46 -13.19 -5.85
C MET A 89 -16.07 -13.73 -4.47
N TYR A 90 -15.31 -14.84 -4.40
CA TYR A 90 -15.01 -15.53 -3.15
C TYR A 90 -14.24 -14.65 -2.16
N GLN A 91 -13.08 -14.10 -2.55
CA GLN A 91 -12.27 -13.24 -1.68
C GLN A 91 -13.05 -12.00 -1.23
N ARG A 92 -13.79 -11.39 -2.15
CA ARG A 92 -14.61 -10.22 -1.84
C ARG A 92 -15.68 -10.52 -0.79
N SER A 93 -16.39 -11.66 -0.94
CA SER A 93 -17.41 -12.06 0.02
C SER A 93 -16.82 -12.32 1.40
N LYS A 94 -15.65 -12.99 1.48
CA LYS A 94 -14.96 -13.22 2.75
C LYS A 94 -14.53 -11.93 3.43
N ILE A 95 -13.96 -11.00 2.68
CA ILE A 95 -13.57 -9.68 3.21
C ILE A 95 -14.80 -8.91 3.72
N GLN A 96 -15.92 -8.96 3.00
CA GLN A 96 -17.16 -8.29 3.40
C GLN A 96 -17.80 -8.91 4.65
N GLU A 97 -17.80 -10.25 4.76
CA GLU A 97 -18.28 -10.97 5.95
C GLU A 97 -17.47 -10.55 7.19
N GLU A 98 -16.16 -10.57 7.12
CA GLU A 98 -15.27 -10.15 8.22
C GLU A 98 -15.43 -8.66 8.55
N SER A 99 -15.51 -7.80 7.55
CA SER A 99 -15.73 -6.37 7.76
C SER A 99 -17.04 -6.09 8.50
N LEU A 100 -18.10 -6.81 8.16
CA LEU A 100 -19.39 -6.69 8.83
C LEU A 100 -19.32 -7.16 10.29
N GLU A 101 -18.58 -8.24 10.56
CA GLU A 101 -18.39 -8.73 11.94
C GLU A 101 -17.59 -7.72 12.77
N TYR A 102 -16.52 -7.12 12.22
CA TYR A 102 -15.79 -6.04 12.90
C TYR A 102 -16.69 -4.83 13.21
N GLU A 103 -17.51 -4.41 12.25
CA GLU A 103 -18.45 -3.31 12.47
C GLU A 103 -19.46 -3.61 13.56
N ARG A 104 -20.05 -4.82 13.58
CA ARG A 104 -20.96 -5.24 14.63
C ARG A 104 -20.31 -5.21 16.02
N ARG A 105 -19.10 -5.75 16.14
CA ARG A 105 -18.35 -5.79 17.40
C ARG A 105 -17.94 -4.40 17.86
N LYS A 106 -17.55 -3.53 16.94
CA LYS A 106 -17.24 -2.13 17.21
C LYS A 106 -18.48 -1.37 17.72
N HIS A 107 -19.61 -1.50 17.04
CA HIS A 107 -20.85 -0.83 17.42
C HIS A 107 -21.47 -1.36 18.71
N SER A 108 -21.36 -2.66 18.97
CA SER A 108 -21.85 -3.25 20.24
C SER A 108 -20.94 -3.01 21.44
N GLY A 109 -19.72 -2.50 21.23
CA GLY A 109 -18.71 -2.36 22.27
C GLY A 109 -17.96 -3.66 22.61
N ALA A 110 -18.29 -4.79 21.97
CA ALA A 110 -17.59 -6.06 22.16
C ALA A 110 -16.12 -6.01 21.71
N LEU A 111 -15.78 -5.07 20.82
CA LEU A 111 -14.42 -4.72 20.44
C LEU A 111 -14.13 -3.30 20.94
N PRO A 112 -13.55 -3.12 22.13
CA PRO A 112 -13.23 -1.80 22.65
C PRO A 112 -12.06 -1.18 21.88
N ILE A 113 -12.28 0.02 21.32
CA ILE A 113 -11.27 0.82 20.65
C ILE A 113 -11.22 2.18 21.33
N VAL A 114 -10.11 2.44 22.04
CA VAL A 114 -9.91 3.68 22.80
C VAL A 114 -9.97 4.89 21.86
N GLY A 115 -10.79 5.88 22.24
CA GLY A 115 -11.00 7.10 21.46
C GLY A 115 -11.97 6.94 20.27
N VAL A 116 -12.50 5.73 20.01
CA VAL A 116 -13.48 5.47 18.95
C VAL A 116 -14.84 5.08 19.52
N ASN A 117 -14.89 4.08 20.42
CA ASN A 117 -16.12 3.63 21.08
C ASN A 117 -15.94 3.45 22.61
N THR A 118 -14.72 3.68 23.13
CA THR A 118 -14.36 3.48 24.53
C THR A 118 -13.53 4.68 24.99
N PHE A 119 -13.77 5.15 26.22
CA PHE A 119 -13.11 6.34 26.80
C PHE A 119 -13.20 7.58 25.90
N LEU A 120 -14.40 7.88 25.45
CA LEU A 120 -14.67 9.10 24.69
C LEU A 120 -14.71 10.30 25.64
N GLY A 121 -14.24 11.47 25.18
CA GLY A 121 -14.45 12.75 25.85
C GLY A 121 -15.94 13.15 25.80
N GLU A 122 -16.38 14.10 26.64
CA GLU A 122 -17.76 14.60 26.66
C GLU A 122 -18.24 15.14 25.29
N ALA A 123 -17.33 15.70 24.51
CA ALA A 123 -17.57 16.20 23.15
C ALA A 123 -17.31 15.15 22.04
N GLY A 124 -17.11 13.89 22.40
CA GLY A 124 -16.65 12.85 21.47
C GLY A 124 -15.12 12.90 21.24
N SER A 125 -14.64 12.11 20.31
CA SER A 125 -13.23 12.17 19.87
C SER A 125 -13.09 13.24 18.81
N PRO A 126 -12.31 14.32 19.05
CA PRO A 126 -12.09 15.34 18.05
C PRO A 126 -11.30 14.74 16.89
N THR A 127 -11.75 14.97 15.66
CA THR A 127 -10.92 14.75 14.49
C THR A 127 -9.83 15.80 14.48
N VAL A 128 -8.59 15.39 14.64
CA VAL A 128 -7.44 16.30 14.50
C VAL A 128 -7.27 16.61 13.03
N ILE A 129 -7.72 17.79 12.62
CA ILE A 129 -7.43 18.30 11.28
C ILE A 129 -6.07 18.99 11.38
N PRO A 130 -5.09 18.65 10.53
CA PRO A 130 -3.81 19.35 10.50
C PRO A 130 -4.02 20.85 10.24
N ASP A 131 -3.30 21.71 10.98
CA ASP A 131 -3.36 23.16 10.83
C ASP A 131 -2.93 23.59 9.41
N GLU A 132 -2.05 22.80 8.80
CA GLU A 132 -1.55 23.02 7.45
C GLU A 132 -1.84 21.81 6.55
N VAL A 133 -2.45 22.05 5.39
CA VAL A 133 -2.65 21.07 4.34
C VAL A 133 -1.78 21.45 3.15
N ILE A 134 -0.65 20.79 2.99
CA ILE A 134 0.29 21.04 1.91
C ILE A 134 -0.30 20.56 0.58
N ARG A 135 -0.48 21.48 -0.36
CA ARG A 135 -0.95 21.21 -1.72
C ARG A 135 -0.05 21.94 -2.72
N SER A 136 0.06 21.37 -3.93
CA SER A 136 0.74 22.05 -5.03
C SER A 136 0.04 23.37 -5.36
N THR A 137 0.81 24.40 -5.55
CA THR A 137 0.34 25.71 -6.00
C THR A 137 -0.11 25.68 -7.47
N GLU A 138 -0.90 26.64 -7.89
CA GLU A 138 -1.29 26.74 -9.29
C GLU A 138 -0.09 26.97 -10.23
N ALA A 139 0.93 27.68 -9.78
CA ALA A 139 2.17 27.87 -10.53
C ALA A 139 2.93 26.56 -10.76
N GLU A 140 3.04 25.72 -9.72
CA GLU A 140 3.67 24.41 -9.83
C GLU A 140 2.91 23.47 -10.75
N LYS A 141 1.57 23.45 -10.67
CA LYS A 141 0.73 22.67 -11.58
C LYS A 141 0.90 23.10 -13.03
N LYS A 142 0.88 24.42 -13.28
CA LYS A 142 1.08 24.98 -14.61
C LYS A 142 2.46 24.61 -15.16
N PHE A 143 3.51 24.79 -14.36
CA PHE A 143 4.87 24.41 -14.72
C PHE A 143 5.00 22.92 -15.05
N ALA A 144 4.36 22.04 -14.28
CA ALA A 144 4.38 20.59 -14.53
C ALA A 144 3.70 20.24 -15.87
N ILE A 145 2.57 20.90 -16.19
CA ILE A 145 1.86 20.71 -17.45
C ILE A 145 2.70 21.22 -18.63
N GLU A 146 3.24 22.43 -18.55
CA GLU A 146 4.08 23.02 -19.59
C GLU A 146 5.35 22.19 -19.85
N SER A 147 5.99 21.71 -18.78
CA SER A 147 7.17 20.83 -18.86
C SER A 147 6.86 19.50 -19.55
N ARG A 148 5.70 18.92 -19.27
CA ARG A 148 5.22 17.71 -19.94
C ARG A 148 4.97 17.95 -21.42
N ASP A 149 4.29 19.03 -21.77
CA ASP A 149 3.92 19.34 -23.14
C ASP A 149 5.14 19.67 -23.98
N ASP A 150 6.11 20.39 -23.43
CA ASP A 150 7.41 20.65 -24.05
C ASP A 150 8.21 19.35 -24.27
N PHE A 151 8.19 18.43 -23.28
CA PHE A 151 8.82 17.12 -23.43
C PHE A 151 8.18 16.30 -24.57
N ILE A 152 6.86 16.28 -24.67
CA ILE A 152 6.13 15.60 -25.75
C ILE A 152 6.52 16.20 -27.10
N SER A 153 6.50 17.53 -27.24
CA SER A 153 6.81 18.23 -28.47
C SER A 153 8.24 17.95 -28.95
N ARG A 154 9.21 17.97 -28.05
CA ARG A 154 10.62 17.69 -28.38
C ARG A 154 10.86 16.24 -28.82
N ASN A 155 10.01 15.32 -28.42
CA ASN A 155 10.16 13.89 -28.68
C ASN A 155 9.15 13.32 -29.70
N GLU A 156 8.33 14.17 -30.35
CA GLU A 156 7.25 13.74 -31.23
C GLU A 156 7.71 12.78 -32.33
N GLY A 157 8.89 13.03 -32.93
CA GLY A 157 9.46 12.18 -33.99
C GLY A 157 10.02 10.82 -33.53
N ARG A 158 10.16 10.59 -32.19
CA ARG A 158 10.77 9.38 -31.63
C ARG A 158 9.80 8.56 -30.79
N SER A 159 8.81 9.21 -30.17
CA SER A 159 7.91 8.57 -29.22
C SER A 159 7.05 7.49 -29.87
N GLY A 160 6.58 7.66 -31.08
CA GLY A 160 5.73 6.69 -31.76
C GLY A 160 6.38 5.32 -31.92
N GLU A 161 7.62 5.28 -32.42
CA GLU A 161 8.40 4.04 -32.59
C GLU A 161 8.65 3.33 -31.26
N GLN A 162 8.96 4.11 -30.20
CA GLN A 162 9.21 3.55 -28.86
C GLN A 162 7.95 2.95 -28.22
N LEU A 163 6.81 3.60 -28.43
CA LEU A 163 5.51 3.10 -27.93
C LEU A 163 5.06 1.84 -28.66
N GLU A 164 5.26 1.80 -29.98
CA GLU A 164 5.00 0.59 -30.77
C GLU A 164 5.92 -0.56 -30.34
N GLY A 165 7.23 -0.30 -30.19
CA GLY A 165 8.18 -1.28 -29.69
C GLY A 165 7.82 -1.84 -28.32
N LEU A 166 7.37 -0.98 -27.41
CA LEU A 166 6.89 -1.39 -26.08
C LEU A 166 5.68 -2.32 -26.19
N ALA A 167 4.70 -1.99 -27.03
CA ALA A 167 3.52 -2.81 -27.27
C ALA A 167 3.89 -4.19 -27.84
N GLN A 168 4.78 -4.24 -28.82
CA GLN A 168 5.24 -5.49 -29.42
C GLN A 168 5.98 -6.39 -28.42
N VAL A 169 6.84 -5.82 -27.58
CA VAL A 169 7.53 -6.58 -26.52
C VAL A 169 6.52 -7.15 -25.53
N ALA A 170 5.46 -6.40 -25.17
CA ALA A 170 4.41 -6.89 -24.28
C ALA A 170 3.62 -8.05 -24.92
N LEU A 171 3.23 -7.95 -26.18
CA LEU A 171 2.54 -9.02 -26.91
C LEU A 171 3.39 -10.29 -27.08
N ALA A 172 4.69 -10.12 -27.26
CA ALA A 172 5.64 -11.23 -27.36
C ALA A 172 6.05 -11.84 -26.02
N HIS A 173 5.49 -11.36 -24.90
CA HIS A 173 5.88 -11.76 -23.53
C HIS A 173 7.38 -11.56 -23.25
N GLY A 174 7.99 -10.53 -23.85
CA GLY A 174 9.40 -10.18 -23.68
C GLY A 174 9.67 -9.40 -22.40
N ASN A 175 10.89 -8.87 -22.30
CA ASN A 175 11.30 -8.07 -21.13
C ASN A 175 10.75 -6.64 -21.23
N ILE A 176 9.55 -6.43 -20.64
CA ILE A 176 8.87 -5.13 -20.61
C ILE A 176 9.72 -4.07 -19.88
N PHE A 177 10.47 -4.44 -18.83
CA PHE A 177 11.27 -3.48 -18.08
C PHE A 177 12.36 -2.83 -18.98
N THR A 178 13.06 -3.62 -19.75
CA THR A 178 14.06 -3.11 -20.70
C THR A 178 13.43 -2.17 -21.74
N ALA A 179 12.26 -2.54 -22.28
CA ALA A 179 11.53 -1.70 -23.22
C ALA A 179 11.06 -0.38 -22.58
N LEU A 180 10.58 -0.42 -21.34
CA LEU A 180 10.22 0.78 -20.57
C LEU A 180 11.41 1.71 -20.34
N MET A 181 12.60 1.17 -20.02
CA MET A 181 13.81 1.99 -19.86
C MET A 181 14.15 2.75 -21.13
N THR A 182 13.98 2.13 -22.30
CA THR A 182 14.21 2.77 -23.59
C THR A 182 13.12 3.80 -23.90
N ALA A 183 11.86 3.44 -23.74
CA ALA A 183 10.73 4.31 -24.02
C ALA A 183 10.69 5.55 -23.08
N SER A 184 11.11 5.42 -21.82
CA SER A 184 11.12 6.53 -20.86
C SER A 184 12.05 7.69 -21.24
N GLN A 185 12.97 7.48 -22.18
CA GLN A 185 13.85 8.55 -22.69
C GLN A 185 13.13 9.54 -23.62
N SER A 186 11.99 9.13 -24.20
CA SER A 186 11.25 9.94 -25.18
C SER A 186 9.73 9.94 -25.01
N CYS A 187 9.20 9.12 -24.10
CA CYS A 187 7.77 8.98 -23.85
C CYS A 187 7.42 9.34 -22.40
N THR A 188 6.29 9.97 -22.20
CA THR A 188 5.74 10.23 -20.87
C THR A 188 5.13 8.97 -20.26
N LEU A 189 4.97 8.95 -18.93
CA LEU A 189 4.29 7.87 -18.22
C LEU A 189 2.91 7.58 -18.80
N GLY A 190 2.13 8.63 -19.11
CA GLY A 190 0.79 8.47 -19.69
C GLY A 190 0.79 7.81 -21.07
N GLN A 191 1.76 8.18 -21.93
CA GLN A 191 1.92 7.56 -23.26
C GLN A 191 2.27 6.06 -23.12
N MET A 192 3.25 5.72 -22.31
CA MET A 192 3.64 4.33 -22.06
C MET A 192 2.52 3.49 -21.46
N SER A 193 1.81 4.03 -20.46
CA SER A 193 0.65 3.35 -19.84
C SER A 193 -0.47 3.11 -20.86
N ASN A 194 -0.77 4.10 -21.71
CA ASN A 194 -1.80 3.95 -22.74
C ASN A 194 -1.41 2.90 -23.79
N SER A 195 -0.14 2.85 -24.19
CA SER A 195 0.38 1.81 -25.09
C SER A 195 0.18 0.41 -24.49
N LEU A 196 0.55 0.21 -23.22
CA LEU A 196 0.34 -1.07 -22.53
C LEU A 196 -1.15 -1.40 -22.35
N TYR A 197 -2.01 -0.42 -22.05
CA TYR A 197 -3.45 -0.64 -21.94
C TYR A 197 -4.10 -1.03 -23.29
N SER A 198 -3.54 -0.60 -24.40
CA SER A 198 -4.06 -0.97 -25.73
C SER A 198 -3.88 -2.46 -26.03
N VAL A 199 -2.86 -3.10 -25.47
CA VAL A 199 -2.54 -4.52 -25.71
C VAL A 199 -2.92 -5.43 -24.54
N GLY A 200 -2.85 -4.95 -23.29
CA GLY A 200 -3.11 -5.73 -22.09
C GLY A 200 -4.46 -5.44 -21.42
N GLY A 201 -5.19 -4.46 -21.93
CA GLY A 201 -6.42 -3.97 -21.29
C GLY A 201 -6.17 -3.13 -20.04
N ARG A 202 -7.21 -2.47 -19.59
CA ARG A 202 -7.18 -1.61 -18.41
C ARG A 202 -8.03 -2.20 -17.30
N TYR A 203 -7.45 -2.34 -16.10
CA TYR A 203 -8.23 -2.75 -14.93
C TYR A 203 -9.39 -1.78 -14.69
N ARG A 204 -10.57 -2.33 -14.52
CA ARG A 204 -11.78 -1.60 -14.09
C ARG A 204 -12.31 -2.26 -12.82
N ARG A 205 -12.49 -1.47 -11.79
CA ARG A 205 -13.14 -1.94 -10.58
C ARG A 205 -14.59 -2.26 -10.88
N ASN A 206 -15.00 -3.51 -10.67
CA ASN A 206 -16.41 -3.87 -10.65
C ASN A 206 -17.02 -3.33 -9.36
N MET A 207 -17.90 -2.34 -9.48
CA MET A 207 -18.67 -1.81 -8.36
C MET A 207 -20.03 -2.48 -8.33
#